data_06f2619102df6de0d85af03e8032fec4
#
_entry.id   06f2619102df6de0d85af03e8032fec4
#
_cell.length_a   1.000
_cell.length_b   1.000
_cell.length_c   1.000
_cell.angle_alpha   90.00
_cell.angle_beta   90.00
_cell.angle_gamma   90.00
#
_symmetry.space_group_name_H-M   'P 1'
#
loop_
_entity.id
_entity.type
_entity.pdbx_description
1 polymer ?
#
loop_
_entity_poly.entity_id
_entity_poly.type
_entity_poly.pdbx_seq_one_letter_code
_entity_poly.pdbx_strand_id
1 'polypeptide(L)'
;MKNIWTKLASAALALIASAGLSFAIYQTNIDGIGLGSTTAPALTSCGTTPAIVGTDLAGTVTMGTTATGCVITFNSAKSAAPHCVVTWIATPLASQSYTTSTTAITLTQTSASNNVVKYICVGI
;
A
#
# COMPACT_ATOMS: atom_id res chain seq x y z
N MET A 1 28.02 -49.64 7.93
CA MET A 1 26.72 -49.10 8.32
C MET A 1 26.76 -47.63 8.79
N LYS A 2 27.81 -47.12 9.41
CA LYS A 2 27.89 -45.70 9.85
C LYS A 2 27.80 -44.66 8.71
N ASN A 3 28.22 -44.96 7.50
CA ASN A 3 28.28 -43.99 6.41
C ASN A 3 26.94 -43.72 5.70
N ILE A 4 25.94 -44.57 5.89
CA ILE A 4 24.60 -44.40 5.28
C ILE A 4 23.80 -43.37 6.05
N TRP A 5 23.88 -43.40 7.37
CA TRP A 5 23.16 -42.45 8.24
C TRP A 5 23.64 -41.00 8.09
N THR A 6 24.97 -40.82 7.92
CA THR A 6 25.52 -39.46 7.70
C THR A 6 25.13 -38.87 6.35
N LYS A 7 25.04 -39.72 5.30
CA LYS A 7 24.58 -39.26 3.98
C LYS A 7 23.10 -38.94 3.95
N LEU A 8 22.27 -39.70 4.67
CA LEU A 8 20.83 -39.42 4.77
C LEU A 8 20.56 -38.15 5.58
N ALA A 9 21.31 -37.91 6.65
CA ALA A 9 21.17 -36.66 7.43
C ALA A 9 21.57 -35.42 6.62
N SER A 10 22.63 -35.50 5.79
CA SER A 10 23.04 -34.39 4.93
C SER A 10 22.05 -34.11 3.81
N ALA A 11 21.42 -35.14 3.22
CA ALA A 11 20.41 -34.98 2.20
C ALA A 11 19.13 -34.35 2.75
N ALA A 12 18.68 -34.74 3.96
CA ALA A 12 17.52 -34.16 4.62
C ALA A 12 17.74 -32.68 4.98
N LEU A 13 18.94 -32.33 5.43
CA LEU A 13 19.27 -30.93 5.75
C LEU A 13 19.30 -30.04 4.50
N ALA A 14 19.79 -30.55 3.37
CA ALA A 14 19.78 -29.83 2.10
C ALA A 14 18.36 -29.61 1.57
N LEU A 15 17.45 -30.57 1.75
CA LEU A 15 16.05 -30.44 1.34
C LEU A 15 15.30 -29.36 2.16
N ILE A 16 15.57 -29.30 3.46
CA ILE A 16 14.96 -28.29 4.34
C ILE A 16 15.48 -26.89 4.00
N ALA A 17 16.77 -26.75 3.69
CA ALA A 17 17.35 -25.47 3.29
C ALA A 17 16.79 -24.98 1.94
N SER A 18 16.58 -25.89 0.97
CA SER A 18 16.02 -25.52 -0.34
C SER A 18 14.53 -25.13 -0.25
N ALA A 19 13.75 -25.81 0.58
CA ALA A 19 12.34 -25.46 0.82
C ALA A 19 12.20 -24.11 1.56
N GLY A 20 13.08 -23.84 2.52
CA GLY A 20 13.10 -22.57 3.23
C GLY A 20 13.46 -21.39 2.33
N LEU A 21 14.43 -21.56 1.42
CA LEU A 21 14.79 -20.53 0.44
C LEU A 21 13.66 -20.26 -0.57
N SER A 22 12.98 -21.29 -1.04
CA SER A 22 11.86 -21.15 -1.97
C SER A 22 10.68 -20.41 -1.31
N PHE A 23 10.42 -20.65 -0.03
CA PHE A 23 9.37 -19.95 0.71
C PHE A 23 9.72 -18.47 0.95
N ALA A 24 10.99 -18.17 1.26
CA ALA A 24 11.46 -16.80 1.44
C ALA A 24 11.36 -15.98 0.13
N ILE A 25 11.72 -16.58 -1.01
CA ILE A 25 11.60 -15.95 -2.33
C ILE A 25 10.12 -15.70 -2.70
N TYR A 26 9.24 -16.64 -2.36
CA TYR A 26 7.81 -16.49 -2.61
C TYR A 26 7.20 -15.34 -1.78
N GLN A 27 7.58 -15.21 -0.51
CA GLN A 27 7.14 -14.13 0.36
C GLN A 27 7.61 -12.75 -0.15
N THR A 28 8.87 -12.64 -0.56
CA THR A 28 9.40 -11.36 -1.08
C THR A 28 8.74 -10.93 -2.40
N ASN A 29 8.33 -11.87 -3.25
CA ASN A 29 7.60 -11.55 -4.47
C ASN A 29 6.15 -11.10 -4.20
N ILE A 30 5.49 -11.61 -3.16
CA ILE A 30 4.16 -11.15 -2.74
C ILE A 30 4.28 -9.77 -2.07
N ASP A 31 5.30 -9.55 -1.26
CA ASP A 31 5.58 -8.24 -0.66
C ASP A 31 5.91 -7.18 -1.74
N GLY A 32 6.53 -7.58 -2.85
CA GLY A 32 6.80 -6.71 -4.00
C GLY A 32 5.54 -6.25 -4.76
N ILE A 33 4.41 -6.91 -4.59
CA ILE A 33 3.10 -6.46 -5.10
C ILE A 33 2.44 -5.43 -4.15
N GLY A 34 3.11 -5.07 -3.04
CA GLY A 34 2.62 -4.06 -2.11
C GLY A 34 1.52 -4.54 -1.17
N LEU A 35 1.29 -5.85 -1.08
CA LEU A 35 0.33 -6.42 -0.13
C LEU A 35 0.87 -6.46 1.32
N GLY A 36 2.15 -6.15 1.51
CA GLY A 36 2.86 -6.34 2.78
C GLY A 36 2.64 -5.27 3.85
N SER A 37 2.13 -4.08 3.51
CA SER A 37 1.87 -3.06 4.52
C SER A 37 0.46 -3.22 5.10
N THR A 38 0.38 -3.52 6.39
CA THR A 38 -0.90 -3.53 7.14
C THR A 38 -1.22 -2.17 7.76
N THR A 39 -0.31 -1.21 7.63
CA THR A 39 -0.42 0.12 8.23
C THR A 39 -1.09 1.08 7.25
N ALA A 40 -2.08 1.81 7.73
CA ALA A 40 -2.73 2.86 6.94
C ALA A 40 -1.76 4.03 6.71
N PRO A 41 -1.78 4.66 5.51
CA PRO A 41 -1.04 5.89 5.25
C PRO A 41 -1.43 7.03 6.19
N ALA A 42 -0.55 8.01 6.34
CA ALA A 42 -0.86 9.21 7.12
C ALA A 42 -1.68 10.21 6.28
N LEU A 43 -2.59 10.92 6.96
CA LEU A 43 -3.42 11.97 6.35
C LEU A 43 -2.99 13.35 6.83
N THR A 44 -2.83 14.31 5.91
CA THR A 44 -2.62 15.72 6.22
C THR A 44 -3.46 16.61 5.30
N SER A 45 -3.84 17.78 5.79
CA SER A 45 -4.67 18.77 5.04
C SER A 45 -6.00 18.21 4.53
N CYS A 46 -6.59 17.27 5.25
CA CYS A 46 -7.80 16.55 4.87
C CYS A 46 -9.08 17.07 5.57
N GLY A 47 -9.06 18.30 6.12
CA GLY A 47 -10.16 18.83 6.93
C GLY A 47 -10.10 18.37 8.39
N THR A 48 -11.19 18.58 9.12
CA THR A 48 -11.28 18.22 10.54
C THR A 48 -11.76 16.78 10.69
N THR A 49 -11.06 15.99 11.49
CA THR A 49 -11.38 14.57 11.77
C THR A 49 -11.47 13.66 10.51
N PRO A 50 -10.49 13.68 9.62
CA PRO A 50 -10.46 12.73 8.50
C PRO A 50 -10.18 11.31 9.01
N ALA A 51 -10.59 10.31 8.22
CA ALA A 51 -10.32 8.91 8.49
C ALA A 51 -9.80 8.19 7.25
N ILE A 52 -8.94 7.20 7.45
CA ILE A 52 -8.43 6.33 6.39
C ILE A 52 -8.45 4.86 6.83
N VAL A 53 -8.83 4.01 5.91
CA VAL A 53 -8.73 2.54 6.04
C VAL A 53 -8.06 2.01 4.78
N GLY A 54 -7.03 1.19 4.95
CA GLY A 54 -6.29 0.61 3.83
C GLY A 54 -4.78 0.65 4.03
N THR A 55 -4.06 0.60 2.94
CA THR A 55 -2.59 0.54 2.88
C THR A 55 -2.07 1.51 1.81
N ASP A 56 -0.74 1.55 1.61
CA ASP A 56 -0.14 2.31 0.50
C ASP A 56 -0.66 1.87 -0.88
N LEU A 57 -1.08 0.60 -1.01
CA LEU A 57 -1.55 0.03 -2.27
C LEU A 57 -3.00 0.41 -2.58
N ALA A 58 -3.89 0.31 -1.61
CA ALA A 58 -5.31 0.59 -1.80
C ALA A 58 -5.96 1.02 -0.49
N GLY A 59 -6.93 1.93 -0.57
CA GLY A 59 -7.62 2.39 0.62
C GLY A 59 -8.84 3.24 0.33
N THR A 60 -9.52 3.57 1.42
CA THR A 60 -10.65 4.49 1.45
C THR A 60 -10.36 5.62 2.44
N VAL A 61 -10.46 6.84 1.96
CA VAL A 61 -10.32 8.06 2.76
C VAL A 61 -11.69 8.69 2.91
N THR A 62 -12.09 8.99 4.13
CA THR A 62 -13.20 9.91 4.43
C THR A 62 -12.59 11.26 4.80
N MET A 63 -12.77 12.25 3.96
CA MET A 63 -12.29 13.60 4.24
C MET A 63 -13.10 14.23 5.36
N GLY A 64 -12.45 15.03 6.17
CA GLY A 64 -13.13 15.78 7.23
C GLY A 64 -13.97 16.94 6.71
N THR A 65 -14.50 17.73 7.63
CA THR A 65 -15.34 18.89 7.29
C THR A 65 -14.51 19.98 6.61
N THR A 66 -15.14 20.68 5.64
CA THR A 66 -14.55 21.81 4.89
C THR A 66 -13.23 21.50 4.17
N ALA A 67 -12.99 20.24 3.82
CA ALA A 67 -11.78 19.86 3.13
C ALA A 67 -11.77 20.38 1.68
N THR A 68 -10.72 21.12 1.30
CA THR A 68 -10.43 21.52 -0.09
C THR A 68 -9.41 20.62 -0.76
N GLY A 69 -8.89 19.63 -0.04
CA GLY A 69 -7.94 18.66 -0.50
C GLY A 69 -7.58 17.67 0.59
N CYS A 70 -6.68 16.75 0.26
CA CYS A 70 -6.14 15.78 1.20
C CYS A 70 -4.81 15.25 0.68
N VAL A 71 -3.83 15.13 1.54
CA VAL A 71 -2.56 14.47 1.23
C VAL A 71 -2.53 13.12 1.95
N ILE A 72 -2.41 12.06 1.18
CA ILE A 72 -2.25 10.68 1.63
C ILE A 72 -0.77 10.36 1.55
N THR A 73 -0.06 10.40 2.66
CA THR A 73 1.39 10.13 2.72
C THR A 73 1.64 8.64 2.89
N PHE A 74 2.36 8.04 1.95
CA PHE A 74 2.74 6.62 2.00
C PHE A 74 3.62 6.32 3.21
N ASN A 75 3.46 5.13 3.79
CA ASN A 75 4.30 4.66 4.89
C ASN A 75 5.77 4.50 4.47
N SER A 76 5.99 4.18 3.19
CA SER A 76 7.34 4.04 2.62
C SER A 76 7.42 4.81 1.31
N ALA A 77 8.47 5.61 1.15
CA ALA A 77 8.76 6.26 -0.11
C ALA A 77 8.96 5.20 -1.22
N LYS A 78 8.37 5.46 -2.38
CA LYS A 78 8.47 4.59 -3.55
C LYS A 78 9.69 4.95 -4.39
N SER A 79 10.22 4.00 -5.15
CA SER A 79 11.37 4.24 -6.04
C SER A 79 11.01 5.14 -7.23
N ALA A 80 9.74 5.10 -7.65
CA ALA A 80 9.16 5.97 -8.67
C ALA A 80 7.73 6.35 -8.25
N ALA A 81 7.17 7.41 -8.83
CA ALA A 81 5.78 7.79 -8.58
C ALA A 81 4.85 6.66 -9.08
N PRO A 82 4.01 6.08 -8.21
CA PRO A 82 3.12 5.00 -8.61
C PRO A 82 2.00 5.47 -9.53
N HIS A 83 1.48 4.56 -10.33
CA HIS A 83 0.26 4.78 -11.10
C HIS A 83 -0.95 4.55 -10.18
N CYS A 84 -1.62 5.62 -9.79
CA CYS A 84 -2.78 5.53 -8.93
C CYS A 84 -4.06 5.83 -9.69
N VAL A 85 -5.12 5.07 -9.40
CA VAL A 85 -6.49 5.39 -9.79
C VAL A 85 -7.22 5.86 -8.53
N VAL A 86 -7.86 7.02 -8.64
CA VAL A 86 -8.61 7.65 -7.56
C VAL A 86 -10.06 7.84 -7.98
N THR A 87 -10.99 7.41 -7.13
CA THR A 87 -12.42 7.51 -7.38
C THR A 87 -13.10 8.21 -6.22
N TRP A 88 -13.81 9.29 -6.51
CA TRP A 88 -14.70 9.98 -5.56
C TRP A 88 -16.05 9.26 -5.51
N ILE A 89 -16.49 8.85 -4.33
CA ILE A 89 -17.71 8.04 -4.13
C ILE A 89 -18.91 8.91 -3.76
N ALA A 90 -18.69 9.95 -2.94
CA ALA A 90 -19.73 10.89 -2.58
C ALA A 90 -19.84 11.98 -3.65
N THR A 91 -20.74 12.91 -3.49
CA THR A 91 -21.14 13.95 -4.43
C THR A 91 -20.06 14.37 -5.45
N PRO A 92 -20.28 14.19 -6.75
CA PRO A 92 -19.35 14.69 -7.76
C PRO A 92 -19.25 16.22 -7.63
N LEU A 93 -18.03 16.72 -7.44
CA LEU A 93 -17.73 18.14 -7.32
C LEU A 93 -17.13 18.64 -8.64
N ALA A 94 -17.33 19.92 -8.94
CA ALA A 94 -16.93 20.53 -10.21
C ALA A 94 -15.41 20.56 -10.45
N SER A 95 -14.59 20.42 -9.39
CA SER A 95 -13.13 20.49 -9.48
C SER A 95 -12.50 19.41 -8.61
N GLN A 96 -12.40 18.21 -9.17
CA GLN A 96 -11.71 17.09 -8.54
C GLN A 96 -10.49 16.70 -9.36
N SER A 97 -9.32 16.68 -8.75
CA SER A 97 -8.08 16.25 -9.37
C SER A 97 -7.18 15.60 -8.34
N TYR A 98 -6.18 14.88 -8.82
CA TYR A 98 -5.14 14.33 -7.97
C TYR A 98 -3.79 14.31 -8.70
N THR A 99 -2.73 14.31 -7.92
CA THR A 99 -1.35 14.07 -8.38
C THR A 99 -0.70 13.01 -7.51
N THR A 100 0.27 12.29 -8.08
CA THR A 100 1.06 11.28 -7.37
C THR A 100 2.53 11.66 -7.38
N SER A 101 3.21 11.35 -6.28
CA SER A 101 4.65 11.47 -6.12
C SER A 101 5.21 10.17 -5.54
N THR A 102 6.51 10.10 -5.36
CA THR A 102 7.15 8.95 -4.69
C THR A 102 6.75 8.79 -3.22
N THR A 103 6.17 9.81 -2.60
CA THR A 103 5.85 9.82 -1.17
C THR A 103 4.37 9.99 -0.85
N ALA A 104 3.55 10.46 -1.79
CA ALA A 104 2.16 10.79 -1.48
C ALA A 104 1.25 10.83 -2.71
N ILE A 105 -0.06 10.74 -2.44
CA ILE A 105 -1.14 11.15 -3.34
C ILE A 105 -1.68 12.48 -2.80
N THR A 106 -1.72 13.51 -3.63
CA THR A 106 -2.34 14.79 -3.30
C THR A 106 -3.67 14.91 -4.01
N LEU A 107 -4.75 15.00 -3.24
CA LEU A 107 -6.10 15.18 -3.71
C LEU A 107 -6.47 16.66 -3.63
N THR A 108 -7.14 17.18 -4.65
CA THR A 108 -7.68 18.55 -4.68
C THR A 108 -9.16 18.47 -5.05
N GLN A 109 -9.99 19.25 -4.34
CA GLN A 109 -11.42 19.33 -4.60
C GLN A 109 -11.98 20.71 -4.21
N THR A 110 -13.15 21.04 -4.71
CA THR A 110 -13.95 22.14 -4.14
C THR A 110 -14.30 21.79 -2.69
N SER A 111 -14.36 22.78 -1.80
CA SER A 111 -14.67 22.56 -0.39
C SER A 111 -15.91 21.70 -0.21
N ALA A 112 -15.75 20.59 0.47
CA ALA A 112 -16.84 19.66 0.79
C ALA A 112 -16.58 19.01 2.15
N SER A 113 -17.65 18.50 2.76
CA SER A 113 -17.59 17.78 4.02
C SER A 113 -17.84 16.29 3.79
N ASN A 114 -17.09 15.46 4.51
CA ASN A 114 -17.27 14.00 4.52
C ASN A 114 -17.22 13.34 3.14
N ASN A 115 -16.49 13.92 2.19
CA ASN A 115 -16.32 13.29 0.89
C ASN A 115 -15.50 11.99 1.01
N VAL A 116 -15.94 10.95 0.32
CA VAL A 116 -15.29 9.64 0.36
C VAL A 116 -14.54 9.41 -0.93
N VAL A 117 -13.27 9.04 -0.80
CA VAL A 117 -12.36 8.77 -1.91
C VAL A 117 -11.79 7.37 -1.75
N LYS A 118 -11.81 6.60 -2.82
CA LYS A 118 -11.09 5.32 -2.91
C LYS A 118 -9.91 5.46 -3.84
N TYR A 119 -8.81 4.80 -3.51
CA TYR A 119 -7.62 4.76 -4.36
C TYR A 119 -7.06 3.34 -4.46
N ILE A 120 -6.39 3.08 -5.57
CA ILE A 120 -5.52 1.93 -5.79
C ILE A 120 -4.28 2.40 -6.54
N CYS A 121 -3.10 1.98 -6.10
CA CYS A 121 -1.81 2.36 -6.67
C CYS A 121 -1.01 1.12 -7.06
N VAL A 122 -0.38 1.15 -8.23
CA VAL A 122 0.47 0.08 -8.73
C VAL A 122 1.77 0.65 -9.33
N GLY A 123 2.78 -0.17 -9.49
CA GLY A 123 4.04 0.25 -10.12
C GLY A 123 5.00 0.96 -9.18
N ILE A 124 5.31 0.31 -8.09
CA ILE A 124 6.29 0.72 -7.08
C ILE A 124 7.60 -0.02 -7.22
#